data_68af12f0a052e141bfd82cb8b466a742
#
_entry.id   68af12f0a052e141bfd82cb8b466a742
#
_cell.length_a   1.000
_cell.length_b   1.000
_cell.length_c   1.000
_cell.angle_alpha   90.00
_cell.angle_beta   90.00
_cell.angle_gamma   90.00
#
_symmetry.space_group_name_H-M   'P 1'
#
loop_
_entity.id
_entity.type
_entity.pdbx_description
1 polymer ?
#
loop_
_entity_poly.entity_id
_entity_poly.type
_entity_poly.pdbx_seq_one_letter_code
_entity_poly.pdbx_strand_id
1 'polypeptide(L)'
;KDPHMVVLTPGIYNSAYFEHSYLAEQMGIALVEGKDLFVENDVVYMKTVKGPLKVDCIYRRLDDSFLDPKTFNKESVIGVPGLFKCWRKGNVGILNAIGTGIADDKVVYSYVNKMIVYYLGEQPILNQVETYLCHEKIQRDYVIENISKLVVKPANASGGYGIMIGPKAPLKE
;
A
#
# COMPACT_ATOMS: atom_id res chain seq x y z
N LYS A 1 1.64 -4.71 30.48
CA LYS A 1 1.98 -5.88 29.65
C LYS A 1 2.42 -5.36 28.30
N ASP A 2 3.60 -5.71 27.86
CA ASP A 2 4.11 -5.24 26.57
C ASP A 2 3.26 -5.81 25.44
N PRO A 3 2.85 -5.02 24.44
CA PRO A 3 2.07 -5.50 23.31
C PRO A 3 2.94 -6.35 22.39
N HIS A 4 2.38 -7.45 21.88
CA HIS A 4 3.04 -8.24 20.85
C HIS A 4 2.74 -7.64 19.48
N MET A 5 3.79 -7.14 18.83
CA MET A 5 3.73 -6.54 17.51
C MET A 5 4.43 -7.40 16.47
N VAL A 6 3.96 -7.32 15.22
CA VAL A 6 4.58 -8.02 14.09
C VAL A 6 4.63 -7.12 12.85
N VAL A 7 5.59 -7.35 11.95
CA VAL A 7 5.58 -6.81 10.58
C VAL A 7 4.98 -7.85 9.65
N LEU A 8 3.87 -7.54 9.01
CA LEU A 8 3.23 -8.43 8.03
C LEU A 8 3.74 -8.10 6.62
N THR A 9 4.46 -9.04 6.03
CA THR A 9 5.04 -8.93 4.68
C THR A 9 4.34 -9.86 3.69
N PRO A 10 4.28 -9.52 2.39
CA PRO A 10 3.87 -10.45 1.34
C PRO A 10 4.91 -11.55 1.03
N GLY A 11 6.11 -11.46 1.62
CA GLY A 11 7.16 -12.47 1.47
C GLY A 11 8.30 -12.07 0.55
N ILE A 12 9.21 -13.01 0.34
CA ILE A 12 10.53 -12.79 -0.32
C ILE A 12 10.45 -12.36 -1.79
N TYR A 13 9.32 -12.58 -2.45
CA TYR A 13 9.13 -12.17 -3.85
C TYR A 13 8.73 -10.70 -4.00
N ASN A 14 8.50 -9.99 -2.89
CA ASN A 14 8.20 -8.57 -2.92
C ASN A 14 9.50 -7.77 -3.10
N SER A 15 9.49 -6.78 -3.99
CA SER A 15 10.67 -5.94 -4.29
C SER A 15 11.20 -5.16 -3.09
N ALA A 16 10.35 -4.88 -2.09
CA ALA A 16 10.70 -4.19 -0.86
C ALA A 16 10.96 -5.15 0.33
N TYR A 17 11.14 -6.45 0.09
CA TYR A 17 11.31 -7.43 1.18
C TYR A 17 12.51 -7.13 2.08
N PHE A 18 13.62 -6.66 1.52
CA PHE A 18 14.78 -6.23 2.30
C PHE A 18 14.40 -5.12 3.30
N GLU A 19 13.64 -4.13 2.84
CA GLU A 19 13.14 -3.05 3.69
C GLU A 19 12.23 -3.58 4.80
N HIS A 20 11.35 -4.54 4.49
CA HIS A 20 10.48 -5.15 5.49
C HIS A 20 11.26 -5.88 6.58
N SER A 21 12.28 -6.67 6.19
CA SER A 21 13.13 -7.39 7.13
C SER A 21 13.99 -6.46 7.97
N TYR A 22 14.55 -5.42 7.35
CA TYR A 22 15.31 -4.40 8.06
C TYR A 22 14.46 -3.67 9.11
N LEU A 23 13.25 -3.27 8.75
CA LEU A 23 12.33 -2.62 9.69
C LEU A 23 11.97 -3.53 10.87
N ALA A 24 11.68 -4.81 10.62
CA ALA A 24 11.38 -5.77 11.67
C ALA A 24 12.57 -5.95 12.62
N GLU A 25 13.78 -6.04 12.08
CA GLU A 25 15.03 -6.15 12.85
C GLU A 25 15.27 -4.91 13.70
N GLN A 26 15.15 -3.71 13.12
CA GLN A 26 15.36 -2.44 13.84
C GLN A 26 14.34 -2.23 14.97
N MET A 27 13.09 -2.67 14.76
CA MET A 27 12.04 -2.60 15.78
C MET A 27 12.12 -3.75 16.80
N GLY A 28 12.93 -4.78 16.57
CA GLY A 28 13.02 -5.96 17.43
C GLY A 28 11.74 -6.79 17.50
N ILE A 29 10.95 -6.82 16.41
CA ILE A 29 9.68 -7.53 16.32
C ILE A 29 9.69 -8.58 15.22
N ALA A 30 8.77 -9.56 15.27
CA ALA A 30 8.74 -10.64 14.30
C ALA A 30 8.31 -10.16 12.90
N LEU A 31 9.05 -10.60 11.87
CA LEU A 31 8.61 -10.53 10.47
C LEU A 31 7.78 -11.78 10.17
N VAL A 32 6.55 -11.60 9.70
CA VAL A 32 5.60 -12.69 9.44
C VAL A 32 4.96 -12.56 8.06
N GLU A 33 4.61 -13.69 7.46
CA GLU A 33 3.73 -13.76 6.29
C GLU A 33 2.30 -14.10 6.71
N GLY A 34 1.32 -13.94 5.82
CA GLY A 34 -0.09 -14.25 6.12
C GLY A 34 -0.32 -15.67 6.60
N LYS A 35 0.48 -16.65 6.12
CA LYS A 35 0.43 -18.05 6.55
C LYS A 35 0.86 -18.29 8.00
N ASP A 36 1.64 -17.37 8.58
CA ASP A 36 2.14 -17.46 9.95
C ASP A 36 1.12 -16.91 10.96
N LEU A 37 0.08 -16.22 10.47
CA LEU A 37 -1.00 -15.69 11.28
C LEU A 37 -2.29 -16.49 11.07
N PHE A 38 -3.16 -16.47 12.07
CA PHE A 38 -4.52 -16.96 11.95
C PHE A 38 -5.45 -16.24 12.91
N VAL A 39 -6.75 -16.33 12.64
CA VAL A 39 -7.81 -15.73 13.46
C VAL A 39 -8.61 -16.84 14.12
N GLU A 40 -8.73 -16.76 15.43
CA GLU A 40 -9.61 -17.61 16.22
C GLU A 40 -10.40 -16.77 17.24
N ASN A 41 -11.71 -16.96 17.30
CA ASN A 41 -12.60 -16.20 18.20
C ASN A 41 -12.44 -14.67 18.11
N ASP A 42 -12.29 -14.17 16.87
CA ASP A 42 -12.04 -12.75 16.56
C ASP A 42 -10.75 -12.17 17.18
N VAL A 43 -9.79 -13.01 17.49
CA VAL A 43 -8.43 -12.61 17.95
C VAL A 43 -7.40 -13.12 16.96
N VAL A 44 -6.38 -12.30 16.71
CA VAL A 44 -5.27 -12.65 15.81
C VAL A 44 -4.16 -13.32 16.61
N TYR A 45 -3.66 -14.44 16.09
CA TYR A 45 -2.55 -15.18 16.67
C TYR A 45 -1.44 -15.39 15.65
N MET A 46 -0.20 -15.34 16.12
CA MET A 46 0.98 -15.82 15.41
C MET A 46 1.28 -17.28 15.81
N LYS A 47 1.58 -18.11 14.82
CA LYS A 47 2.06 -19.47 15.04
C LYS A 47 3.49 -19.43 15.57
N THR A 48 3.76 -20.10 16.68
CA THR A 48 5.11 -20.27 17.24
C THR A 48 5.37 -21.70 17.64
N VAL A 49 6.63 -22.06 17.81
CA VAL A 49 7.02 -23.42 18.29
C VAL A 49 6.54 -23.70 19.73
N LYS A 50 6.15 -22.67 20.48
CA LYS A 50 5.60 -22.79 21.84
C LYS A 50 4.07 -22.71 21.87
N GLY A 51 3.42 -22.70 20.70
CA GLY A 51 1.97 -22.54 20.55
C GLY A 51 1.57 -21.15 20.05
N PRO A 52 0.26 -20.89 19.97
CA PRO A 52 -0.26 -19.60 19.52
C PRO A 52 0.14 -18.44 20.42
N LEU A 53 0.62 -17.35 19.82
CA LEU A 53 0.92 -16.11 20.52
C LEU A 53 -0.03 -15.02 20.01
N LYS A 54 -0.81 -14.42 20.93
CA LYS A 54 -1.71 -13.32 20.58
C LYS A 54 -0.92 -12.16 19.97
N VAL A 55 -1.43 -11.57 18.88
CA VAL A 55 -0.92 -10.38 18.24
C VAL A 55 -1.80 -9.19 18.59
N ASP A 56 -1.20 -8.15 19.14
CA ASP A 56 -1.91 -6.94 19.56
C ASP A 56 -1.84 -5.83 18.50
N CYS A 57 -0.77 -5.82 17.67
CA CYS A 57 -0.59 -4.84 16.60
C CYS A 57 0.16 -5.43 15.41
N ILE A 58 -0.26 -5.05 14.22
CA ILE A 58 0.35 -5.44 12.94
C ILE A 58 0.82 -4.18 12.21
N TYR A 59 2.13 -4.06 11.95
CA TYR A 59 2.64 -3.14 10.95
C TYR A 59 2.61 -3.81 9.59
N ARG A 60 1.64 -3.43 8.75
CA ARG A 60 1.42 -4.09 7.47
C ARG A 60 2.25 -3.51 6.35
N ARG A 61 2.79 -4.40 5.50
CA ARG A 61 3.43 -4.08 4.23
C ARG A 61 2.69 -4.75 3.05
N LEU A 62 1.39 -4.98 3.26
CA LEU A 62 0.43 -5.48 2.28
C LEU A 62 -0.55 -4.39 1.90
N ASP A 63 -0.93 -4.33 0.62
CA ASP A 63 -2.01 -3.47 0.16
C ASP A 63 -3.36 -3.93 0.72
N ASP A 64 -4.31 -2.99 0.84
CA ASP A 64 -5.65 -3.26 1.38
C ASP A 64 -6.33 -4.43 0.68
N SER A 65 -6.24 -4.49 -0.65
CA SER A 65 -6.89 -5.53 -1.46
C SER A 65 -6.43 -6.95 -1.11
N PHE A 66 -5.20 -7.11 -0.62
CA PHE A 66 -4.64 -8.43 -0.28
C PHE A 66 -4.71 -8.78 1.20
N LEU A 67 -5.11 -7.84 2.04
CA LEU A 67 -5.00 -7.95 3.50
C LEU A 67 -5.88 -9.05 4.10
N ASP A 68 -7.12 -9.19 3.62
CA ASP A 68 -8.08 -10.18 4.12
C ASP A 68 -8.91 -10.75 2.96
N PRO A 69 -8.70 -12.04 2.57
CA PRO A 69 -9.46 -12.67 1.48
C PRO A 69 -10.96 -12.83 1.77
N LYS A 70 -11.39 -12.78 3.02
CA LYS A 70 -12.84 -12.83 3.37
C LYS A 70 -13.55 -11.50 3.15
N THR A 71 -12.80 -10.40 3.03
CA THR A 71 -13.38 -9.06 2.96
C THR A 71 -13.06 -8.36 1.64
N PHE A 72 -11.84 -8.52 1.12
CA PHE A 72 -11.35 -7.80 -0.06
C PHE A 72 -11.22 -8.75 -1.26
N ASN A 73 -10.01 -9.07 -1.68
CA ASN A 73 -9.77 -9.96 -2.80
C ASN A 73 -9.79 -11.44 -2.35
N LYS A 74 -10.81 -12.19 -2.77
CA LYS A 74 -10.96 -13.62 -2.43
C LYS A 74 -9.82 -14.51 -2.92
N GLU A 75 -9.11 -14.08 -3.95
CA GLU A 75 -7.94 -14.80 -4.52
C GLU A 75 -6.63 -14.49 -3.77
N SER A 76 -6.66 -13.64 -2.75
CA SER A 76 -5.47 -13.34 -1.97
C SER A 76 -5.00 -14.54 -1.17
N VAL A 77 -3.78 -15.00 -1.47
CA VAL A 77 -3.09 -16.09 -0.74
C VAL A 77 -2.08 -15.57 0.27
N ILE A 78 -1.85 -14.25 0.31
CA ILE A 78 -0.84 -13.60 1.17
C ILE A 78 -1.45 -12.85 2.35
N GLY A 79 -2.78 -12.73 2.39
CA GLY A 79 -3.53 -12.08 3.46
C GLY A 79 -3.88 -13.03 4.61
N VAL A 80 -4.55 -12.47 5.62
CA VAL A 80 -4.98 -13.20 6.83
C VAL A 80 -6.49 -13.27 6.87
N PRO A 81 -7.11 -14.44 6.66
CA PRO A 81 -8.56 -14.58 6.62
C PRO A 81 -9.24 -14.17 7.94
N GLY A 82 -10.09 -13.14 7.91
CA GLY A 82 -10.83 -12.63 9.07
C GLY A 82 -10.13 -11.52 9.83
N LEU A 83 -8.97 -11.07 9.38
CA LEU A 83 -8.21 -9.98 10.00
C LEU A 83 -9.02 -8.68 10.07
N PHE A 84 -9.73 -8.32 9.01
CA PHE A 84 -10.54 -7.11 8.95
C PHE A 84 -11.64 -7.08 10.03
N LYS A 85 -12.25 -8.24 10.29
CA LYS A 85 -13.25 -8.35 11.37
C LYS A 85 -12.63 -8.13 12.75
N CYS A 86 -11.44 -8.67 13.00
CA CYS A 86 -10.69 -8.46 14.24
C CYS A 86 -10.38 -6.98 14.47
N TRP A 87 -9.87 -6.32 13.42
CA TRP A 87 -9.59 -4.88 13.46
C TRP A 87 -10.84 -4.04 13.72
N ARG A 88 -11.94 -4.30 13.02
CA ARG A 88 -13.22 -3.59 13.25
C ARG A 88 -13.77 -3.74 14.67
N LYS A 89 -13.46 -4.86 15.33
CA LYS A 89 -13.82 -5.10 16.73
C LYS A 89 -12.85 -4.47 17.73
N GLY A 90 -11.78 -3.86 17.28
CA GLY A 90 -10.74 -3.29 18.13
C GLY A 90 -9.85 -4.32 18.82
N ASN A 91 -9.85 -5.58 18.34
CA ASN A 91 -9.07 -6.67 18.93
C ASN A 91 -7.61 -6.71 18.45
N VAL A 92 -7.27 -5.95 17.42
CA VAL A 92 -5.92 -5.80 16.89
C VAL A 92 -5.73 -4.40 16.29
N GLY A 93 -4.58 -3.78 16.53
CA GLY A 93 -4.16 -2.56 15.85
C GLY A 93 -3.59 -2.88 14.46
N ILE A 94 -3.86 -2.05 13.46
CA ILE A 94 -3.25 -2.16 12.13
C ILE A 94 -2.61 -0.83 11.76
N LEU A 95 -1.33 -0.84 11.50
CA LEU A 95 -0.51 0.26 11.02
C LEU A 95 0.03 -0.14 9.62
N ASN A 96 -0.11 0.61 8.62
CA ASN A 96 -0.91 1.81 8.39
C ASN A 96 -2.40 1.44 8.38
N ALA A 97 -3.27 2.39 8.71
CA ALA A 97 -4.70 2.15 8.73
C ALA A 97 -5.23 1.63 7.38
N ILE A 98 -6.27 0.83 7.42
CA ILE A 98 -6.96 0.36 6.21
C ILE A 98 -7.65 1.58 5.55
N GLY A 99 -7.56 1.68 4.22
CA GLY A 99 -8.07 2.81 3.44
C GLY A 99 -7.07 3.94 3.20
N THR A 100 -5.85 3.86 3.72
CA THR A 100 -4.82 4.93 3.53
C THR A 100 -4.14 4.89 2.16
N GLY A 101 -4.44 3.92 1.31
CA GLY A 101 -3.90 3.84 -0.06
C GLY A 101 -4.20 5.06 -0.93
N ILE A 102 -5.19 5.87 -0.56
CA ILE A 102 -5.45 7.16 -1.21
C ILE A 102 -4.25 8.13 -1.12
N ALA A 103 -3.41 8.00 -0.10
CA ALA A 103 -2.20 8.83 0.05
C ALA A 103 -1.11 8.48 -0.97
N ASP A 104 -1.14 7.27 -1.53
CA ASP A 104 -0.20 6.80 -2.56
C ASP A 104 -0.75 6.99 -3.98
N ASP A 105 -1.99 7.42 -4.12
CA ASP A 105 -2.63 7.59 -5.42
C ASP A 105 -2.03 8.77 -6.18
N LYS A 106 -1.60 8.51 -7.42
CA LYS A 106 -0.92 9.51 -8.26
C LYS A 106 -1.86 10.62 -8.74
N VAL A 107 -3.16 10.36 -8.77
CA VAL A 107 -4.16 11.40 -9.05
C VAL A 107 -4.25 12.36 -7.86
N VAL A 108 -4.30 11.83 -6.64
CA VAL A 108 -4.31 12.67 -5.42
C VAL A 108 -3.05 13.54 -5.35
N TYR A 109 -1.89 12.98 -5.70
CA TYR A 109 -0.63 13.74 -5.77
C TYR A 109 -0.76 15.01 -6.64
N SER A 110 -1.46 14.94 -7.77
CA SER A 110 -1.63 16.09 -8.66
C SER A 110 -2.40 17.27 -8.04
N TYR A 111 -3.16 17.01 -6.97
CA TYR A 111 -3.91 18.02 -6.24
C TYR A 111 -3.20 18.58 -5.01
N VAL A 112 -2.05 18.01 -4.59
CA VAL A 112 -1.38 18.39 -3.32
C VAL A 112 -1.11 19.89 -3.23
N ASN A 113 -0.57 20.50 -4.28
CA ASN A 113 -0.33 21.95 -4.29
C ASN A 113 -1.61 22.76 -4.12
N LYS A 114 -2.71 22.34 -4.76
CA LYS A 114 -4.02 22.98 -4.61
C LYS A 114 -4.57 22.81 -3.19
N MET A 115 -4.33 21.64 -2.58
CA MET A 115 -4.72 21.35 -1.19
C MET A 115 -3.97 22.24 -0.20
N ILE A 116 -2.65 22.43 -0.40
CA ILE A 116 -1.84 23.33 0.43
C ILE A 116 -2.43 24.76 0.41
N VAL A 117 -2.68 25.29 -0.79
CA VAL A 117 -3.27 26.62 -0.93
C VAL A 117 -4.66 26.69 -0.29
N TYR A 118 -5.50 25.68 -0.51
CA TYR A 118 -6.88 25.68 -0.02
C TYR A 118 -6.97 25.53 1.51
N TYR A 119 -6.24 24.58 2.10
CA TYR A 119 -6.37 24.28 3.53
C TYR A 119 -5.48 25.13 4.42
N LEU A 120 -4.28 25.50 3.93
CA LEU A 120 -3.30 26.24 4.73
C LEU A 120 -3.24 27.72 4.37
N GLY A 121 -3.76 28.14 3.21
CA GLY A 121 -3.61 29.51 2.72
C GLY A 121 -2.17 29.87 2.34
N GLU A 122 -1.30 28.89 2.17
CA GLU A 122 0.13 29.05 1.91
C GLU A 122 0.49 28.67 0.48
N GLN A 123 1.61 29.19 -0.01
CA GLN A 123 2.16 28.72 -1.28
C GLN A 123 3.03 27.47 -1.05
N PRO A 124 2.97 26.47 -1.94
CA PRO A 124 3.83 25.32 -1.86
C PRO A 124 5.31 25.69 -1.87
N ILE A 125 6.10 25.12 -0.94
CA ILE A 125 7.55 25.33 -0.87
C ILE A 125 8.28 24.46 -1.88
N LEU A 126 7.85 23.19 -2.05
CA LEU A 126 8.44 22.25 -2.97
C LEU A 126 7.77 22.31 -4.35
N ASN A 127 8.58 22.31 -5.39
CA ASN A 127 8.10 22.19 -6.76
C ASN A 127 7.53 20.79 -6.99
N GLN A 128 6.34 20.72 -7.56
CA GLN A 128 5.70 19.48 -7.98
C GLN A 128 6.05 19.20 -9.45
N VAL A 129 6.26 17.94 -9.80
CA VAL A 129 6.38 17.51 -11.19
C VAL A 129 5.04 17.77 -11.90
N GLU A 130 5.11 18.40 -13.07
CA GLU A 130 3.93 18.65 -13.89
C GLU A 130 3.22 17.34 -14.22
N THR A 131 1.94 17.27 -13.88
CA THR A 131 1.17 16.03 -13.96
C THR A 131 -0.17 16.29 -14.63
N TYR A 132 -0.46 15.53 -15.67
CA TYR A 132 -1.68 15.63 -16.47
C TYR A 132 -2.62 14.48 -16.12
N LEU A 133 -3.90 14.79 -15.93
CA LEU A 133 -4.93 13.82 -15.59
C LEU A 133 -5.68 13.38 -16.85
N CYS A 134 -5.42 12.16 -17.34
CA CYS A 134 -5.99 11.65 -18.59
C CYS A 134 -7.51 11.42 -18.57
N HIS A 135 -8.19 11.54 -17.43
CA HIS A 135 -9.65 11.56 -17.38
C HIS A 135 -10.22 12.87 -17.90
N GLU A 136 -9.45 13.96 -17.83
CA GLU A 136 -9.81 15.26 -18.40
C GLU A 136 -9.45 15.30 -19.89
N LYS A 137 -10.45 15.56 -20.77
CA LYS A 137 -10.26 15.47 -22.22
C LYS A 137 -9.09 16.32 -22.73
N ILE A 138 -9.01 17.58 -22.31
CA ILE A 138 -7.97 18.52 -22.79
C ILE A 138 -6.57 18.02 -22.42
N GLN A 139 -6.39 17.57 -21.16
CA GLN A 139 -5.11 17.05 -20.69
C GLN A 139 -4.74 15.72 -21.37
N ARG A 140 -5.74 14.86 -21.60
CA ARG A 140 -5.51 13.59 -22.33
C ARG A 140 -5.09 13.85 -23.76
N ASP A 141 -5.74 14.75 -24.48
CA ASP A 141 -5.40 15.08 -25.85
C ASP A 141 -3.94 15.60 -25.93
N TYR A 142 -3.56 16.49 -25.00
CA TYR A 142 -2.17 16.96 -24.86
C TYR A 142 -1.19 15.80 -24.59
N VAL A 143 -1.53 14.87 -23.70
CA VAL A 143 -0.68 13.69 -23.39
C VAL A 143 -0.46 12.82 -24.61
N ILE A 144 -1.52 12.57 -25.40
CA ILE A 144 -1.45 11.76 -26.63
C ILE A 144 -0.52 12.43 -27.66
N GLU A 145 -0.66 13.73 -27.88
CA GLU A 145 0.18 14.48 -28.81
C GLU A 145 1.65 14.55 -28.40
N ASN A 146 1.92 14.52 -27.10
CA ASN A 146 3.27 14.68 -26.55
C ASN A 146 3.83 13.39 -25.92
N ILE A 147 3.23 12.24 -26.19
CA ILE A 147 3.53 10.98 -25.51
C ILE A 147 5.00 10.60 -25.58
N SER A 148 5.67 10.91 -26.70
CA SER A 148 7.11 10.66 -26.88
C SER A 148 8.03 11.39 -25.89
N LYS A 149 7.49 12.34 -25.09
CA LYS A 149 8.23 13.12 -24.09
C LYS A 149 7.74 12.85 -22.67
N LEU A 150 6.70 12.04 -22.51
CA LEU A 150 5.99 11.88 -21.24
C LEU A 150 6.10 10.46 -20.71
N VAL A 151 5.82 10.30 -19.42
CA VAL A 151 5.67 9.00 -18.75
C VAL A 151 4.23 8.87 -18.30
N VAL A 152 3.54 7.83 -18.77
CA VAL A 152 2.16 7.53 -18.36
C VAL A 152 2.18 6.46 -17.28
N LYS A 153 1.42 6.69 -16.22
CA LYS A 153 1.35 5.80 -15.05
C LYS A 153 -0.09 5.51 -14.69
N PRO A 154 -0.43 4.29 -14.30
CA PRO A 154 -1.71 4.01 -13.64
C PRO A 154 -1.84 4.81 -12.33
N ALA A 155 -3.06 5.22 -11.98
CA ALA A 155 -3.31 6.02 -10.78
C ALA A 155 -2.86 5.31 -9.50
N ASN A 156 -3.24 4.04 -9.33
CA ASN A 156 -3.14 3.28 -8.09
C ASN A 156 -2.24 2.04 -8.18
N ALA A 157 -1.38 1.92 -9.19
CA ALA A 157 -0.43 0.81 -9.30
C ALA A 157 0.91 1.14 -8.63
N SER A 158 1.63 0.10 -8.20
CA SER A 158 2.96 0.15 -7.59
C SER A 158 3.94 -0.77 -8.32
N GLY A 159 5.23 -0.74 -7.92
CA GLY A 159 6.23 -1.66 -8.46
C GLY A 159 6.57 -1.50 -9.94
N GLY A 160 6.20 -0.40 -10.58
CA GLY A 160 6.47 -0.16 -12.01
C GLY A 160 5.48 -0.81 -12.97
N TYR A 161 4.49 -1.52 -12.48
CA TYR A 161 3.48 -2.17 -13.34
C TYR A 161 2.62 -1.13 -14.09
N GLY A 162 2.42 -1.40 -15.39
CA GLY A 162 1.60 -0.55 -16.26
C GLY A 162 2.19 0.83 -16.55
N ILE A 163 3.47 1.07 -16.28
CA ILE A 163 4.15 2.32 -16.64
C ILE A 163 4.56 2.28 -18.10
N MET A 164 4.14 3.28 -18.87
CA MET A 164 4.65 3.55 -20.21
C MET A 164 5.64 4.70 -20.17
N ILE A 165 6.86 4.45 -20.64
CA ILE A 165 7.88 5.49 -20.83
C ILE A 165 7.86 5.88 -22.31
N GLY A 166 7.14 6.95 -22.65
CA GLY A 166 6.90 7.37 -24.02
C GLY A 166 8.15 7.44 -24.90
N PRO A 167 9.29 8.03 -24.45
CA PRO A 167 10.54 8.02 -25.23
C PRO A 167 11.11 6.64 -25.56
N LYS A 168 10.65 5.59 -24.87
CA LYS A 168 11.12 4.20 -25.04
C LYS A 168 10.04 3.27 -25.56
N ALA A 169 8.82 3.76 -25.70
CA ALA A 169 7.68 2.96 -26.18
C ALA A 169 7.83 2.66 -27.67
N PRO A 170 7.54 1.42 -28.12
CA PRO A 170 7.49 1.10 -29.54
C PRO A 170 6.35 1.87 -30.23
N LEU A 171 6.59 2.29 -31.47
CA LEU A 171 5.65 3.10 -32.28
C LEU A 171 4.26 2.47 -32.51
N LYS A 172 3.99 1.29 -31.95
CA LYS A 172 2.72 0.54 -32.10
C LYS A 172 1.94 0.38 -30.79
N GLU A 173 2.41 0.94 -29.71
CA GLU A 173 1.69 1.06 -28.44
C GLU A 173 1.10 2.47 -28.32
#